data_722a449ff0909e8a1e4664f9d3335c0a
#
_entry.id   722a449ff0909e8a1e4664f9d3335c0a
#
_cell.length_a   1.000
_cell.length_b   1.000
_cell.length_c   1.000
_cell.angle_alpha   90.00
_cell.angle_beta   90.00
_cell.angle_gamma   90.00
#
_symmetry.space_group_name_H-M   'P 1'
#
loop_
_entity.id
_entity.type
_entity.pdbx_description
1 polymer ?
#
loop_
_entity_poly.entity_id
_entity_poly.type
_entity_poly.pdbx_seq_one_letter_code
_entity_poly.pdbx_strand_id
1 'polypeptide(L)'
;MFASVLSAAIFGMEVREIQVEADVSDGLPSFTMVGFPSAQVREAQERVRTAFKNNRLSLPPKRVTVNFAPADMKKEGAGFDLPVAAAVLAAAGILKPELLSRVLVVGEISLNGEIHGVSGILPRVI
;
A
#
# COMPACT_ATOMS: atom_id res chain seq x y z
N MET A 1 6.10 13.87 -3.89
CA MET A 1 4.93 14.31 -3.10
C MET A 1 4.58 13.22 -2.11
N PHE A 2 4.10 13.60 -0.96
CA PHE A 2 3.74 12.67 0.11
C PHE A 2 2.24 12.40 0.14
N ALA A 3 1.86 11.16 0.46
CA ALA A 3 0.47 10.78 0.70
C ALA A 3 0.40 9.68 1.76
N SER A 4 -0.74 9.59 2.43
CA SER A 4 -0.95 8.61 3.49
C SER A 4 -2.32 7.96 3.33
N VAL A 5 -2.38 6.67 3.61
CA VAL A 5 -3.60 5.85 3.53
C VAL A 5 -3.74 5.06 4.82
N LEU A 6 -4.95 5.00 5.34
CA LEU A 6 -5.23 4.18 6.51
C LEU A 6 -5.52 2.75 6.07
N SER A 7 -4.86 1.80 6.71
CA SER A 7 -5.10 0.38 6.54
C SER A 7 -5.26 -0.30 7.90
N ALA A 8 -5.44 -1.59 7.89
CA ALA A 8 -5.55 -2.37 9.11
C ALA A 8 -4.98 -3.76 8.91
N ALA A 9 -4.53 -4.36 10.00
CA ALA A 9 -4.06 -5.73 10.00
C ALA A 9 -4.49 -6.41 11.31
N ILE A 10 -4.53 -7.74 11.26
CA ILE A 10 -4.84 -8.55 12.42
C ILE A 10 -3.54 -8.95 13.12
N PHE A 11 -3.47 -8.66 14.43
CA PHE A 11 -2.36 -9.06 15.29
C PHE A 11 -2.96 -9.89 16.42
N GLY A 12 -2.80 -11.22 16.35
CA GLY A 12 -3.46 -12.11 17.28
C GLY A 12 -4.99 -11.99 17.17
N MET A 13 -5.66 -11.54 18.21
CA MET A 13 -7.12 -11.32 18.21
C MET A 13 -7.51 -9.86 18.07
N GLU A 14 -6.54 -8.99 17.82
CA GLU A 14 -6.79 -7.55 17.68
C GLU A 14 -6.66 -7.10 16.23
N VAL A 15 -7.49 -6.12 15.86
CA VAL A 15 -7.31 -5.37 14.62
C VAL A 15 -6.61 -4.07 14.96
N ARG A 16 -5.50 -3.80 14.28
CA ARG A 16 -4.72 -2.59 14.48
C ARG A 16 -4.72 -1.73 13.24
N GLU A 17 -4.82 -0.42 13.43
CA GLU A 17 -4.69 0.53 12.35
C GLU A 17 -3.23 0.67 11.95
N ILE A 18 -2.99 0.71 10.64
CA ILE A 18 -1.67 0.88 10.05
C ILE A 18 -1.74 2.05 9.08
N GLN A 19 -0.86 3.03 9.26
CA GLN A 19 -0.68 4.09 8.28
C GLN A 19 0.28 3.61 7.20
N VAL A 20 -0.15 3.67 5.96
CA VAL A 20 0.70 3.40 4.81
C VAL A 20 1.01 4.73 4.13
N GLU A 21 2.25 5.13 4.23
CA GLU A 21 2.72 6.42 3.74
C GLU A 21 3.58 6.21 2.50
N ALA A 22 3.43 7.06 1.51
CA ALA A 22 4.27 7.01 0.32
C ALA A 22 4.82 8.38 0.01
N ASP A 23 6.06 8.42 -0.45
CA ASP A 23 6.69 9.61 -1.00
C ASP A 23 7.21 9.27 -2.39
N VAL A 24 6.87 10.11 -3.35
CA VAL A 24 7.36 10.02 -4.73
C VAL A 24 8.13 11.29 -5.03
N SER A 25 9.41 11.15 -5.27
CA SER A 25 10.31 12.29 -5.45
C SER A 25 11.29 12.04 -6.59
N ASP A 26 11.97 13.09 -7.03
CA ASP A 26 13.00 13.00 -8.05
C ASP A 26 14.23 12.29 -7.49
N GLY A 27 14.92 11.55 -8.33
CA GLY A 27 16.11 10.81 -7.96
C GLY A 27 16.26 9.56 -8.82
N LEU A 28 17.24 8.74 -8.48
CA LEU A 28 17.40 7.45 -9.14
C LEU A 28 16.14 6.60 -8.92
N PRO A 29 15.59 6.00 -9.99
CA PRO A 29 14.40 5.17 -9.84
C PRO A 29 14.60 4.05 -8.83
N SER A 30 13.72 3.97 -7.85
CA SER A 30 13.78 2.97 -6.80
C SER A 30 12.40 2.78 -6.18
N PHE A 31 12.22 1.64 -5.51
CA PHE A 31 11.02 1.37 -4.74
C PHE A 31 11.46 0.71 -3.43
N THR A 32 11.37 1.44 -2.35
CA THR A 32 11.86 1.01 -1.04
C THR A 32 10.70 0.95 -0.05
N MET A 33 10.66 -0.12 0.74
CA MET A 33 9.70 -0.28 1.83
C MET A 33 10.39 -0.31 3.16
N VAL A 34 9.90 0.49 4.11
CA VAL A 34 10.40 0.56 5.48
C VAL A 34 9.23 0.45 6.46
N GLY A 35 9.51 0.33 7.75
CA GLY A 35 8.47 0.20 8.77
C GLY A 35 8.15 -1.25 9.14
N PHE A 36 9.15 -2.11 9.06
CA PHE A 36 9.07 -3.51 9.48
C PHE A 36 8.10 -4.36 8.64
N PRO A 37 8.13 -4.27 7.29
CA PRO A 37 7.35 -5.18 6.47
C PRO A 37 7.98 -6.57 6.46
N SER A 38 7.15 -7.62 6.50
CA SER A 38 7.64 -8.99 6.29
C SER A 38 8.08 -9.19 4.84
N ALA A 39 8.74 -10.32 4.56
CA ALA A 39 9.08 -10.67 3.19
C ALA A 39 7.83 -10.75 2.31
N GLN A 40 6.72 -11.29 2.85
CA GLN A 40 5.46 -11.37 2.13
C GLN A 40 4.89 -9.99 1.79
N VAL A 41 4.96 -9.04 2.72
CA VAL A 41 4.51 -7.67 2.48
C VAL A 41 5.39 -6.98 1.43
N ARG A 42 6.70 -7.24 1.45
CA ARG A 42 7.61 -6.69 0.44
C ARG A 42 7.30 -7.15 -0.97
N GLU A 43 6.69 -8.32 -1.13
CA GLU A 43 6.26 -8.81 -2.45
C GLU A 43 5.19 -7.93 -3.08
N ALA A 44 4.49 -7.12 -2.27
CA ALA A 44 3.53 -6.15 -2.79
C ALA A 44 4.16 -5.23 -3.85
N GLN A 45 5.44 -4.92 -3.71
CA GLN A 45 6.16 -4.10 -4.70
C GLN A 45 6.02 -4.67 -6.11
N GLU A 46 6.25 -5.96 -6.28
CA GLU A 46 6.17 -6.59 -7.59
C GLU A 46 4.74 -6.67 -8.11
N ARG A 47 3.79 -7.02 -7.24
CA ARG A 47 2.38 -7.08 -7.63
C ARG A 47 1.85 -5.72 -8.05
N VAL A 48 2.15 -4.68 -7.28
CA VAL A 48 1.70 -3.31 -7.56
C VAL A 48 2.32 -2.79 -8.87
N ARG A 49 3.63 -2.96 -9.04
CA ARG A 49 4.32 -2.51 -10.25
C ARG A 49 3.77 -3.19 -11.50
N THR A 50 3.57 -4.50 -11.43
CA THR A 50 3.08 -5.28 -12.57
C THR A 50 1.62 -4.94 -12.87
N ALA A 51 0.79 -4.76 -11.83
CA ALA A 51 -0.60 -4.36 -12.01
C ALA A 51 -0.70 -2.98 -12.66
N PHE A 52 0.13 -2.03 -12.25
CA PHE A 52 0.17 -0.71 -12.87
C PHE A 52 0.53 -0.81 -14.35
N LYS A 53 1.58 -1.56 -14.66
CA LYS A 53 2.02 -1.77 -16.05
C LYS A 53 0.90 -2.36 -16.90
N ASN A 54 0.21 -3.38 -16.40
CA ASN A 54 -0.84 -4.08 -17.13
C ASN A 54 -2.12 -3.25 -17.28
N ASN A 55 -2.29 -2.21 -16.49
CA ASN A 55 -3.43 -1.29 -16.56
C ASN A 55 -3.05 0.07 -17.13
N ARG A 56 -1.88 0.17 -17.76
CA ARG A 56 -1.39 1.41 -18.42
C ARG A 56 -1.27 2.60 -17.46
N LEU A 57 -1.04 2.34 -16.20
CA LEU A 57 -0.73 3.36 -15.22
C LEU A 57 0.78 3.54 -15.21
N SER A 58 1.27 4.55 -15.91
CA SER A 58 2.70 4.85 -15.94
C SER A 58 3.07 5.71 -14.76
N LEU A 59 3.83 5.15 -13.84
CA LEU A 59 4.55 5.97 -12.88
C LEU A 59 5.81 6.46 -13.58
N PRO A 60 6.11 7.78 -13.55
CA PRO A 60 7.40 8.26 -14.04
C PRO A 60 8.52 7.56 -13.28
N PRO A 61 9.71 7.38 -13.87
CA PRO A 61 10.84 6.76 -13.17
C PRO A 61 11.31 7.68 -12.05
N LYS A 62 10.78 7.44 -10.87
CA LYS A 62 11.02 8.28 -9.69
C LYS A 62 11.42 7.42 -8.49
N ARG A 63 11.91 8.09 -7.47
CA ARG A 63 12.22 7.46 -6.21
C ARG A 63 10.92 7.32 -5.41
N VAL A 64 10.53 6.09 -5.13
CA VAL A 64 9.35 5.76 -4.35
C VAL A 64 9.77 5.17 -3.02
N THR A 65 9.30 5.74 -1.93
CA THR A 65 9.50 5.20 -0.59
C THR A 65 8.14 4.98 0.06
N VAL A 66 7.93 3.77 0.57
CA VAL A 66 6.71 3.41 1.29
C VAL A 66 7.07 3.08 2.73
N ASN A 67 6.38 3.69 3.68
CA ASN A 67 6.57 3.45 5.10
C ASN A 67 5.29 2.92 5.73
N PHE A 68 5.43 1.90 6.57
CA PHE A 68 4.33 1.35 7.35
C PHE A 68 4.49 1.76 8.81
N ALA A 69 3.55 2.51 9.32
CA ALA A 69 3.60 3.00 10.70
C ALA A 69 2.50 2.37 11.55
N PRO A 70 2.77 2.01 12.80
CA PRO A 70 4.04 2.21 13.53
C PRO A 70 5.12 1.22 13.11
N ALA A 71 6.38 1.62 13.25
CA ALA A 71 7.53 0.83 12.77
C ALA A 71 7.89 -0.35 13.69
N ASP A 72 7.41 -0.34 14.93
CA ASP A 72 7.72 -1.37 15.92
C ASP A 72 6.88 -2.64 15.79
N MET A 73 5.86 -2.63 14.92
CA MET A 73 5.01 -3.80 14.67
C MET A 73 5.32 -4.39 13.30
N LYS A 74 5.57 -5.70 13.26
CA LYS A 74 5.83 -6.40 12.00
C LYS A 74 4.54 -6.52 11.20
N LYS A 75 4.56 -6.07 9.95
CA LYS A 75 3.42 -6.15 9.03
C LYS A 75 3.52 -7.42 8.22
N GLU A 76 2.44 -8.20 8.21
CA GLU A 76 2.38 -9.48 7.54
C GLU A 76 1.09 -9.60 6.71
N GLY A 77 1.06 -10.57 5.80
CA GLY A 77 -0.10 -10.83 4.96
C GLY A 77 -0.10 -10.08 3.65
N ALA A 78 -1.09 -10.38 2.82
CA ALA A 78 -1.21 -9.84 1.47
C ALA A 78 -2.14 -8.63 1.38
N GLY A 79 -2.78 -8.24 2.46
CA GLY A 79 -3.77 -7.15 2.48
C GLY A 79 -3.20 -5.76 2.30
N PHE A 80 -1.88 -5.60 2.27
CA PHE A 80 -1.24 -4.30 2.10
C PHE A 80 -1.02 -3.90 0.64
N ASP A 81 -1.29 -4.78 -0.32
CA ASP A 81 -1.10 -4.46 -1.74
C ASP A 81 -1.89 -3.23 -2.16
N LEU A 82 -3.19 -3.22 -1.86
CA LEU A 82 -4.07 -2.12 -2.25
C LEU A 82 -3.74 -0.81 -1.53
N PRO A 83 -3.49 -0.79 -0.21
CA PRO A 83 -3.06 0.45 0.44
C PRO A 83 -1.73 0.98 -0.11
N VAL A 84 -0.78 0.12 -0.44
CA VAL A 84 0.49 0.54 -1.06
C VAL A 84 0.21 1.17 -2.42
N ALA A 85 -0.60 0.53 -3.26
CA ALA A 85 -0.95 1.05 -4.57
C ALA A 85 -1.66 2.40 -4.46
N ALA A 86 -2.63 2.51 -3.56
CA ALA A 86 -3.38 3.75 -3.36
C ALA A 86 -2.47 4.89 -2.87
N ALA A 87 -1.59 4.62 -1.91
CA ALA A 87 -0.68 5.62 -1.38
C ALA A 87 0.30 6.11 -2.47
N VAL A 88 0.85 5.19 -3.26
CA VAL A 88 1.77 5.54 -4.36
C VAL A 88 1.06 6.34 -5.43
N LEU A 89 -0.16 5.96 -5.83
CA LEU A 89 -0.92 6.71 -6.82
C LEU A 89 -1.26 8.12 -6.33
N ALA A 90 -1.62 8.27 -5.06
CA ALA A 90 -1.90 9.56 -4.47
C ALA A 90 -0.63 10.42 -4.40
N ALA A 91 0.50 9.83 -4.00
CA ALA A 91 1.78 10.54 -3.93
C ALA A 91 2.29 10.93 -5.31
N ALA A 92 1.94 10.19 -6.34
CA ALA A 92 2.29 10.50 -7.73
C ALA A 92 1.34 11.53 -8.37
N GLY A 93 0.27 11.92 -7.67
CA GLY A 93 -0.70 12.89 -8.20
C GLY A 93 -1.73 12.30 -9.15
N ILE A 94 -1.81 10.98 -9.25
CA ILE A 94 -2.77 10.30 -10.14
C ILE A 94 -4.12 10.13 -9.45
N LEU A 95 -4.10 9.86 -8.14
CA LEU A 95 -5.29 9.69 -7.32
C LEU A 95 -5.39 10.88 -6.36
N LYS A 96 -6.59 11.44 -6.20
CA LYS A 96 -6.79 12.56 -5.28
C LYS A 96 -6.75 12.06 -3.83
N PRO A 97 -5.84 12.60 -2.98
CA PRO A 97 -5.73 12.16 -1.59
C PRO A 97 -7.03 12.29 -0.80
N GLU A 98 -7.88 13.26 -1.14
CA GLU A 98 -9.16 13.49 -0.45
C GLU A 98 -10.09 12.27 -0.54
N LEU A 99 -9.97 11.48 -1.59
CA LEU A 99 -10.78 10.26 -1.76
C LEU A 99 -10.42 9.19 -0.72
N LEU A 100 -9.24 9.29 -0.14
CA LEU A 100 -8.71 8.29 0.80
C LEU A 100 -8.79 8.73 2.26
N SER A 101 -9.21 9.98 2.52
CA SER A 101 -9.10 10.59 3.85
C SER A 101 -9.97 9.95 4.93
N ARG A 102 -11.05 9.27 4.55
CA ARG A 102 -12.00 8.69 5.50
C ARG A 102 -12.29 7.21 5.21
N VAL A 103 -11.42 6.57 4.47
CA VAL A 103 -11.61 5.16 4.14
C VAL A 103 -10.45 4.34 4.69
N LEU A 104 -10.77 3.13 5.07
CA LEU A 104 -9.78 2.14 5.45
C LEU A 104 -9.60 1.20 4.26
N VAL A 105 -8.37 1.09 3.78
CA VAL A 105 -8.04 0.40 2.52
C VAL A 105 -7.31 -0.89 2.83
N VAL A 106 -7.86 -2.01 2.40
CA VAL A 106 -7.28 -3.34 2.58
C VAL A 106 -7.58 -4.16 1.33
N GLY A 107 -6.61 -4.87 0.82
CA GLY A 107 -6.84 -5.76 -0.31
C GLY A 107 -5.56 -6.29 -0.92
N GLU A 108 -5.68 -7.44 -1.57
CA GLU A 108 -4.63 -8.06 -2.36
C GLU A 108 -4.84 -7.73 -3.83
N ILE A 109 -3.76 -7.50 -4.56
CA ILE A 109 -3.82 -7.18 -5.99
C ILE A 109 -3.15 -8.30 -6.78
N SER A 110 -3.85 -8.80 -7.81
CA SER A 110 -3.28 -9.70 -8.80
C SER A 110 -2.48 -8.94 -9.84
N LEU A 111 -1.62 -9.63 -10.58
CA LEU A 111 -0.76 -9.00 -11.59
C LEU A 111 -1.53 -8.31 -12.71
N ASN A 112 -2.77 -8.72 -12.95
CA ASN A 112 -3.65 -8.06 -13.93
C ASN A 112 -4.39 -6.85 -13.36
N GLY A 113 -4.21 -6.55 -12.07
CA GLY A 113 -4.86 -5.43 -11.39
C GLY A 113 -6.16 -5.77 -10.68
N GLU A 114 -6.61 -7.01 -10.71
CA GLU A 114 -7.80 -7.42 -9.95
C GLU A 114 -7.55 -7.32 -8.45
N ILE A 115 -8.56 -6.85 -7.73
CA ILE A 115 -8.50 -6.68 -6.28
C ILE A 115 -9.24 -7.82 -5.62
N HIS A 116 -8.59 -8.44 -4.63
CA HIS A 116 -9.16 -9.54 -3.86
C HIS A 116 -9.29 -9.15 -2.40
N GLY A 117 -10.39 -9.56 -1.77
CA GLY A 117 -10.58 -9.36 -0.34
C GLY A 117 -9.63 -10.22 0.50
N VAL A 118 -9.45 -9.83 1.75
CA VAL A 118 -8.65 -10.59 2.71
C VAL A 118 -9.53 -11.09 3.84
N SER A 119 -9.24 -12.32 4.29
CA SER A 119 -10.00 -12.98 5.33
C SER A 119 -9.86 -12.27 6.68
N GLY A 120 -10.97 -12.17 7.41
CA GLY A 120 -10.97 -11.77 8.81
C GLY A 120 -10.92 -10.28 9.09
N ILE A 121 -10.77 -9.44 8.06
CA ILE A 121 -10.68 -7.98 8.25
C ILE A 121 -12.00 -7.29 8.00
N LEU A 122 -12.76 -7.72 7.01
CA LEU A 122 -14.01 -7.06 6.59
C LEU A 122 -14.99 -6.75 7.72
N PRO A 123 -15.26 -7.66 8.68
CA PRO A 123 -16.19 -7.35 9.77
C PRO A 123 -15.75 -6.20 10.67
N ARG A 124 -14.50 -5.78 10.56
CA ARG A 124 -13.91 -4.76 11.42
C ARG A 124 -13.79 -3.38 10.74
N VAL A 125 -14.07 -3.33 9.47
CA VAL A 125 -13.99 -2.10 8.69
C VAL A 125 -15.15 -1.16 9.01
N ILE A 126 -16.20 -1.70 9.56
CA ILE A 126 -17.39 -0.94 9.87
C ILE A 126 -17.25 -0.24 11.27
#